data_8707e42018a00666a249669bf20f92ce
#
_entry.id   8707e42018a00666a249669bf20f92ce
#
_cell.length_a   1.000
_cell.length_b   1.000
_cell.length_c   1.000
_cell.angle_alpha   90.00
_cell.angle_beta   90.00
_cell.angle_gamma   90.00
#
_symmetry.space_group_name_H-M   'P 1'
#
loop_
_entity.id
_entity.type
_entity.pdbx_description
1 polymer ?
#
loop_
_entity_poly.entity_id
_entity_poly.type
_entity_poly.pdbx_seq_one_letter_code
_entity_poly.pdbx_strand_id
1 'polypeptide(L)'
;PFEYMPTWEFGHMKKPFGHIEKLTRHFETLFDVDIDPRYLKQHANTEVPMHADNGTQTCINIVLSDNYGPITFEDIGDVEYKCALVNVSKRHCVKPHPEERLLLKLSIFDKTYEECYDLLHKNI
;
A
#
# COMPACT_ATOMS: atom_id res chain seq x y z
N PRO A 1 5.29 14.16 12.11
CA PRO A 1 3.87 14.38 11.84
C PRO A 1 3.01 13.14 12.02
N PHE A 2 3.55 11.95 11.76
CA PHE A 2 2.75 10.73 11.90
C PHE A 2 2.33 10.45 13.33
N GLU A 3 3.12 10.82 14.31
CA GLU A 3 2.75 10.66 15.71
C GLU A 3 1.53 11.49 16.10
N TYR A 4 1.17 12.47 15.29
CA TYR A 4 -0.02 13.29 15.52
C TYR A 4 -1.25 12.79 14.77
N MET A 5 -1.12 11.71 14.02
CA MET A 5 -2.22 11.12 13.27
C MET A 5 -2.66 9.83 13.96
N PRO A 6 -3.65 9.88 14.87
CA PRO A 6 -4.03 8.72 15.65
C PRO A 6 -4.76 7.65 14.83
N THR A 7 -4.88 7.82 13.53
CA THR A 7 -5.66 6.97 12.65
C THR A 7 -4.91 5.73 12.19
N TRP A 8 -3.58 5.76 12.21
CA TRP A 8 -2.77 4.68 11.67
C TRP A 8 -1.35 4.69 12.21
N GLU A 9 -0.69 3.54 12.13
CA GLU A 9 0.70 3.36 12.57
C GLU A 9 1.48 2.68 11.47
N PHE A 10 2.73 3.09 11.28
CA PHE A 10 3.68 2.37 10.45
C PHE A 10 4.55 1.46 11.28
N GLY A 11 4.67 0.20 10.85
CA GLY A 11 5.71 -0.69 11.32
C GLY A 11 6.80 -0.77 10.28
N HIS A 12 7.96 -0.18 10.55
CA HIS A 12 9.09 -0.23 9.65
C HIS A 12 9.83 -1.56 9.79
N MET A 13 10.05 -2.22 8.67
CA MET A 13 10.75 -3.50 8.63
C MET A 13 12.20 -3.24 8.21
N LYS A 14 13.13 -3.25 9.18
CA LYS A 14 14.55 -3.00 8.89
C LYS A 14 15.14 -4.08 8.00
N LYS A 15 14.73 -5.31 8.21
CA LYS A 15 15.23 -6.47 7.47
C LYS A 15 14.07 -7.43 7.27
N PRO A 16 13.44 -7.45 6.09
CA PRO A 16 12.39 -8.41 5.81
C PRO A 16 12.94 -9.83 5.85
N PHE A 17 12.12 -10.78 6.28
CA PHE A 17 12.53 -12.18 6.42
C PHE A 17 11.40 -13.12 5.98
N GLY A 18 11.76 -14.40 5.77
CA GLY A 18 10.81 -15.44 5.40
C GLY A 18 10.06 -15.13 4.11
N HIS A 19 8.74 -15.31 4.13
CA HIS A 19 7.90 -15.12 2.94
C HIS A 19 7.84 -13.66 2.50
N ILE A 20 7.93 -12.72 3.42
CA ILE A 20 7.91 -11.29 3.10
C ILE A 20 9.16 -10.91 2.32
N GLU A 21 10.33 -11.43 2.71
CA GLU A 21 11.56 -11.20 1.97
C GLU A 21 11.47 -11.77 0.55
N LYS A 22 11.01 -13.00 0.42
CA LYS A 22 10.84 -13.64 -0.90
C LYS A 22 9.89 -12.87 -1.79
N LEU A 23 8.77 -12.45 -1.25
CA LEU A 23 7.76 -11.67 -1.97
C LEU A 23 8.33 -10.32 -2.41
N THR A 24 9.01 -9.62 -1.52
CA THR A 24 9.63 -8.34 -1.80
C THR A 24 10.67 -8.48 -2.91
N ARG A 25 11.56 -9.47 -2.83
CA ARG A 25 12.58 -9.74 -3.86
C ARG A 25 11.96 -10.09 -5.21
N HIS A 26 10.88 -10.86 -5.19
CA HIS A 26 10.15 -11.20 -6.41
C HIS A 26 9.67 -9.95 -7.14
N PHE A 27 9.03 -9.03 -6.41
CA PHE A 27 8.53 -7.79 -7.01
C PHE A 27 9.66 -6.81 -7.37
N GLU A 28 10.74 -6.77 -6.60
CA GLU A 28 11.92 -5.98 -6.96
C GLU A 28 12.49 -6.42 -8.29
N THR A 29 12.56 -7.73 -8.52
CA THR A 29 13.02 -8.29 -9.79
C THR A 29 12.04 -8.00 -10.92
N LEU A 30 10.75 -8.22 -10.68
CA LEU A 30 9.71 -8.03 -11.68
C LEU A 30 9.65 -6.60 -12.19
N PHE A 31 9.75 -5.63 -11.29
CA PHE A 31 9.63 -4.21 -11.62
C PHE A 31 10.98 -3.50 -11.81
N ASP A 32 12.09 -4.19 -11.54
CA ASP A 32 13.44 -3.62 -11.58
C ASP A 32 13.54 -2.34 -10.73
N VAL A 33 13.20 -2.46 -9.46
CA VAL A 33 13.18 -1.36 -8.49
C VAL A 33 13.62 -1.85 -7.11
N ASP A 34 13.97 -0.91 -6.24
CA ASP A 34 14.06 -1.15 -4.80
C ASP A 34 12.68 -0.97 -4.18
N ILE A 35 12.32 -1.86 -3.28
CA ILE A 35 11.03 -1.82 -2.57
C ILE A 35 11.27 -1.68 -1.07
N ASP A 36 10.51 -0.77 -0.46
CA ASP A 36 10.52 -0.56 0.99
C ASP A 36 9.28 -1.22 1.61
N PRO A 37 9.44 -2.37 2.29
CA PRO A 37 8.30 -3.03 2.92
C PRO A 37 7.97 -2.41 4.27
N ARG A 38 6.70 -2.13 4.50
CA ARG A 38 6.19 -1.60 5.78
C ARG A 38 4.87 -2.24 6.14
N TYR A 39 4.64 -2.36 7.45
CA TYR A 39 3.30 -2.62 7.96
C TYR A 39 2.56 -1.29 8.14
N LEU A 40 1.30 -1.29 7.81
CA LEU A 40 0.38 -0.21 8.09
C LEU A 40 -0.79 -0.74 8.89
N LYS A 41 -1.03 -0.16 10.06
CA LYS A 41 -2.15 -0.51 10.93
C LYS A 41 -3.10 0.69 11.01
N GLN A 42 -4.32 0.48 10.59
CA GLN A 42 -5.38 1.48 10.75
C GLN A 42 -6.23 1.11 11.95
N HIS A 43 -6.33 2.01 12.91
CA HIS A 43 -7.13 1.79 14.11
C HIS A 43 -8.63 1.76 13.79
N ALA A 44 -9.38 1.02 14.60
CA ALA A 44 -10.84 0.94 14.46
C ALA A 44 -11.49 2.33 14.53
N ASN A 45 -12.48 2.56 13.69
CA ASN A 45 -13.29 3.79 13.65
C ASN A 45 -12.50 5.06 13.38
N THR A 46 -11.35 4.96 12.74
CA THR A 46 -10.54 6.10 12.34
C THR A 46 -10.32 6.09 10.83
N GLU A 47 -10.10 7.28 10.26
CA GLU A 47 -9.90 7.41 8.82
C GLU A 47 -8.46 7.76 8.48
N VAL A 48 -8.04 7.41 7.26
CA VAL A 48 -6.86 7.99 6.63
C VAL A 48 -7.37 9.10 5.72
N PRO A 49 -7.05 10.38 6.01
CA PRO A 49 -7.60 11.51 5.24
C PRO A 49 -7.20 11.49 3.78
N MET A 50 -7.96 12.17 2.95
CA MET A 50 -7.68 12.33 1.52
C MET A 50 -6.30 12.96 1.31
N HIS A 51 -5.43 12.28 0.58
CA HIS A 51 -4.07 12.72 0.31
C HIS A 51 -3.50 12.01 -0.92
N ALA A 52 -2.42 12.53 -1.45
CA ALA A 52 -1.55 11.80 -2.38
C ALA A 52 -0.22 11.55 -1.65
N ASP A 53 0.38 10.39 -1.86
CA ASP A 53 1.66 10.08 -1.23
C ASP A 53 2.75 10.99 -1.78
N ASN A 54 3.58 11.49 -0.88
CA ASN A 54 4.69 12.34 -1.26
C ASN A 54 5.95 11.48 -1.42
N GLY A 55 6.47 11.40 -2.64
CA GLY A 55 7.68 10.63 -2.93
C GLY A 55 7.45 9.18 -3.32
N THR A 56 6.38 8.53 -2.86
CA THR A 56 6.02 7.18 -3.27
C THR A 56 5.09 7.27 -4.47
N GLN A 57 5.47 6.63 -5.58
CA GLN A 57 4.65 6.67 -6.79
C GLN A 57 3.65 5.53 -6.86
N THR A 58 4.04 4.36 -6.40
CA THR A 58 3.27 3.12 -6.56
C THR A 58 3.47 2.25 -5.34
N CYS A 59 2.43 1.51 -4.96
CA CYS A 59 2.53 0.51 -3.90
C CYS A 59 1.92 -0.80 -4.35
N ILE A 60 2.45 -1.89 -3.81
CA ILE A 60 1.74 -3.15 -3.76
C ILE A 60 1.19 -3.26 -2.36
N ASN A 61 -0.13 -3.26 -2.22
CA ASN A 61 -0.80 -3.37 -0.94
C ASN A 61 -1.39 -4.76 -0.79
N ILE A 62 -1.11 -5.39 0.34
CA ILE A 62 -1.62 -6.72 0.68
C ILE A 62 -2.33 -6.61 2.03
N VAL A 63 -3.63 -6.86 2.04
CA VAL A 63 -4.43 -6.83 3.27
C VAL A 63 -4.18 -8.10 4.06
N LEU A 64 -3.68 -7.95 5.28
CA LEU A 64 -3.35 -9.07 6.16
C LEU A 64 -4.48 -9.43 7.14
N SER A 65 -5.36 -8.48 7.43
CA SER A 65 -6.55 -8.72 8.26
C SER A 65 -7.68 -9.33 7.43
N ASP A 66 -8.71 -9.86 8.10
CA ASP A 66 -9.82 -10.52 7.42
C ASP A 66 -10.78 -9.55 6.74
N ASN A 67 -10.70 -8.27 7.06
CA ASN A 67 -11.55 -7.23 6.51
C ASN A 67 -10.86 -6.54 5.32
N TYR A 68 -11.56 -6.44 4.21
CA TYR A 68 -11.03 -5.87 2.96
C TYR A 68 -11.59 -4.49 2.62
N GLY A 69 -11.92 -3.69 3.58
CA GLY A 69 -12.49 -2.37 3.31
C GLY A 69 -11.78 -1.63 2.17
N PRO A 70 -12.50 -0.78 1.43
CA PRO A 70 -11.96 -0.17 0.22
C PRO A 70 -10.95 0.93 0.51
N ILE A 71 -10.08 1.18 -0.48
CA ILE A 71 -9.42 2.45 -0.65
C ILE A 71 -10.33 3.32 -1.52
N THR A 72 -10.44 4.59 -1.18
CA THR A 72 -11.33 5.52 -1.90
C THR A 72 -10.49 6.53 -2.67
N PHE A 73 -10.55 6.47 -4.00
CA PHE A 73 -9.89 7.47 -4.86
C PHE A 73 -10.84 8.64 -5.11
N GLU A 74 -10.28 9.84 -5.13
CA GLU A 74 -11.06 11.05 -5.36
C GLU A 74 -11.78 11.02 -6.71
N ASP A 75 -11.14 10.46 -7.74
CA ASP A 75 -11.67 10.46 -9.10
C ASP A 75 -12.62 9.28 -9.41
N ILE A 76 -12.38 8.09 -8.85
CA ILE A 76 -13.14 6.89 -9.21
C ILE A 76 -13.91 6.26 -8.05
N GLY A 77 -13.75 6.76 -6.83
CA GLY A 77 -14.47 6.24 -5.66
C GLY A 77 -13.83 4.99 -5.07
N ASP A 78 -14.67 4.16 -4.47
CA ASP A 78 -14.24 3.00 -3.68
C ASP A 78 -13.74 1.86 -4.55
N VAL A 79 -12.58 1.32 -4.19
CA VAL A 79 -12.00 0.12 -4.80
C VAL A 79 -11.66 -0.88 -3.70
N GLU A 80 -12.35 -2.01 -3.69
CA GLU A 80 -12.05 -3.10 -2.77
C GLU A 80 -10.94 -3.98 -3.33
N TYR A 81 -10.05 -4.44 -2.44
CA TYR A 81 -8.95 -5.30 -2.85
C TYR A 81 -8.43 -6.12 -1.68
N LYS A 82 -7.79 -7.23 -1.98
CA LYS A 82 -7.01 -8.02 -1.03
C LYS A 82 -5.51 -7.86 -1.30
N CYS A 83 -5.13 -7.87 -2.56
CA CYS A 83 -3.76 -7.63 -3.03
C CYS A 83 -3.87 -6.84 -4.32
N ALA A 84 -3.25 -5.67 -4.37
CA ALA A 84 -3.36 -4.80 -5.54
C ALA A 84 -2.13 -3.93 -5.74
N LEU A 85 -1.87 -3.64 -7.00
CA LEU A 85 -0.98 -2.55 -7.39
C LEU A 85 -1.80 -1.26 -7.31
N VAL A 86 -1.32 -0.30 -6.54
CA VAL A 86 -2.07 0.91 -6.20
C VAL A 86 -1.31 2.16 -6.63
N ASN A 87 -2.00 3.04 -7.35
CA ASN A 87 -1.44 4.34 -7.73
C ASN A 87 -1.60 5.34 -6.59
N VAL A 88 -0.65 5.34 -5.66
CA VAL A 88 -0.68 6.21 -4.48
C VAL A 88 -0.30 7.65 -4.79
N SER A 89 0.12 7.95 -6.02
CA SER A 89 0.33 9.33 -6.48
C SER A 89 -0.99 10.05 -6.74
N LYS A 90 -2.09 9.31 -6.89
CA LYS A 90 -3.45 9.87 -6.98
C LYS A 90 -4.01 10.12 -5.60
N ARG A 91 -4.86 11.14 -5.49
CA ARG A 91 -5.51 11.46 -4.22
C ARG A 91 -6.46 10.34 -3.80
N HIS A 92 -6.28 9.88 -2.58
CA HIS A 92 -7.01 8.75 -2.02
C HIS A 92 -7.17 8.89 -0.51
N CYS A 93 -8.14 8.19 0.03
CA CYS A 93 -8.37 8.10 1.48
C CYS A 93 -8.80 6.69 1.85
N VAL A 94 -8.84 6.40 3.13
CA VAL A 94 -9.44 5.17 3.66
C VAL A 94 -10.47 5.57 4.71
N LYS A 95 -11.73 5.25 4.45
CA LYS A 95 -12.85 5.57 5.34
C LYS A 95 -12.76 4.78 6.64
N PRO A 96 -13.39 5.23 7.72
CA PRO A 96 -13.43 4.49 8.97
C PRO A 96 -14.02 3.09 8.78
N HIS A 97 -13.46 2.13 9.51
CA HIS A 97 -13.95 0.76 9.57
C HIS A 97 -14.09 0.36 11.04
N PRO A 98 -15.12 -0.42 11.43
CA PRO A 98 -15.32 -0.78 12.84
C PRO A 98 -14.24 -1.70 13.42
N GLU A 99 -13.46 -2.36 12.57
CA GLU A 99 -12.36 -3.23 13.00
C GLU A 99 -11.02 -2.65 12.55
N GLU A 100 -9.97 -2.97 13.30
CA GLU A 100 -8.59 -2.67 12.88
C GLU A 100 -8.28 -3.33 11.55
N ARG A 101 -7.48 -2.66 10.74
CA ARG A 101 -6.98 -3.21 9.47
C ARG A 101 -5.48 -3.22 9.48
N LEU A 102 -4.92 -4.36 9.09
CA LEU A 102 -3.48 -4.55 8.96
C LEU A 102 -3.13 -4.78 7.49
N LEU A 103 -2.16 -4.05 7.00
CA LEU A 103 -1.76 -4.00 5.62
C LEU A 103 -0.24 -4.15 5.51
N LEU A 104 0.23 -4.97 4.60
CA LEU A 104 1.61 -4.94 4.15
C LEU A 104 1.69 -4.01 2.94
N LYS A 105 2.51 -2.98 3.05
CA LYS A 105 2.68 -1.97 2.01
C LYS A 105 4.09 -2.08 1.44
N LEU A 106 4.19 -2.44 0.17
CA LEU A 106 5.45 -2.52 -0.56
C LEU A 106 5.57 -1.26 -1.42
N SER A 107 6.38 -0.31 -0.95
CA SER A 107 6.46 1.03 -1.56
C SER A 107 7.52 1.08 -2.65
N ILE A 108 7.15 1.63 -3.81
CA ILE A 108 7.99 1.82 -4.99
C ILE A 108 8.12 3.32 -5.27
N PHE A 109 9.36 3.83 -5.24
CA PHE A 109 9.63 5.25 -5.39
C PHE A 109 10.01 5.64 -6.82
N ASP A 110 10.62 4.73 -7.57
CA ASP A 110 11.33 5.04 -8.82
C ASP A 110 10.56 4.70 -10.08
N LYS A 111 9.36 4.14 -9.97
CA LYS A 111 8.52 3.81 -11.12
C LYS A 111 7.09 4.26 -10.89
N THR A 112 6.47 4.73 -11.95
CA THR A 112 5.06 5.11 -11.94
C THR A 112 4.16 3.89 -11.91
N TYR A 113 2.90 4.11 -11.57
CA TYR A 113 1.88 3.06 -11.62
C TYR A 113 1.78 2.46 -13.04
N GLU A 114 1.77 3.31 -14.05
CA GLU A 114 1.65 2.88 -15.44
C GLU A 114 2.83 2.00 -15.86
N GLU A 115 4.04 2.37 -15.48
CA GLU A 115 5.23 1.57 -15.76
C GLU A 115 5.16 0.20 -15.07
N CYS A 116 4.75 0.17 -13.80
CA CYS A 116 4.58 -1.09 -13.06
C CYS A 116 3.44 -1.93 -13.63
N TYR A 117 2.33 -1.29 -13.97
CA TYR A 117 1.18 -1.97 -14.59
C TYR A 117 1.59 -2.67 -15.89
N ASP A 118 2.32 -1.97 -16.75
CA ASP A 118 2.77 -2.52 -18.03
C ASP A 118 3.72 -3.72 -17.81
N LEU A 119 4.66 -3.60 -16.87
CA LEU A 119 5.58 -4.70 -16.55
C LEU A 119 4.85 -5.91 -15.97
N LEU A 120 3.86 -5.69 -15.12
CA LEU A 120 3.05 -6.76 -14.55
C LEU A 120 2.30 -7.53 -15.65
N HIS A 121 1.67 -6.83 -16.57
CA HIS A 121 0.90 -7.43 -17.66
C HIS A 121 1.78 -8.12 -18.69
N LYS A 122 2.96 -7.59 -18.94
CA LYS A 122 3.92 -8.18 -19.86
C LYS A 122 4.46 -9.53 -19.36
N ASN A 123 4.51 -9.73 -18.05
CA ASN A 123 5.11 -10.90 -17.42
C ASN A 123 4.10 -11.91 -16.84
N ILE A 124 2.83 -11.73 -17.11
CA ILE A 124 1.80 -12.69 -16.72
C ILE A 124 1.74 -13.84 -17.73
#